data_58429e457a3c1040951531cd3191c2e9
#
_entry.id   58429e457a3c1040951531cd3191c2e9
#
_cell.length_a   1.000
_cell.length_b   1.000
_cell.length_c   1.000
_cell.angle_alpha   90.00
_cell.angle_beta   90.00
_cell.angle_gamma   90.00
#
_symmetry.space_group_name_H-M   'P 1'
#
loop_
_entity.id
_entity.type
_entity.pdbx_description
1 polymer ?
#
loop_
_entity_poly.entity_id
_entity_poly.type
_entity_poly.pdbx_seq_one_letter_code
_entity_poly.pdbx_strand_id
1 'polypeptide(L)'
;MKRLRQQTRRELLAESRKYQVTNQLRQIPYVGPIRAALLVALIQTPHRFRTKRQLWAYSGLALETRVSAEYCYVKGQLRRSKKLLSIRGLNKDHNHDLKGLFKAVATTASARPGSLQEFYQASLAKGTKPTMARLTLEQAIALFNPEENIFPDGRKVKLGFFNNYGREAGTLSAETL
;
A
#
# COMPACT_ATOMS: atom_id res chain seq x y z
N MET A 1 30.30 -16.61 2.69
CA MET A 1 28.97 -16.00 2.52
C MET A 1 28.78 -14.65 3.26
N LYS A 2 29.19 -14.48 4.54
CA LYS A 2 29.01 -13.20 5.27
C LYS A 2 29.66 -11.98 4.58
N ARG A 3 30.91 -12.13 4.05
CA ARG A 3 31.65 -11.05 3.36
C ARG A 3 30.93 -10.59 2.09
N LEU A 4 30.48 -11.51 1.23
CA LEU A 4 29.75 -11.19 0.00
C LEU A 4 28.45 -10.43 0.31
N ARG A 5 27.68 -10.91 1.29
CA ARG A 5 26.44 -10.21 1.72
C ARG A 5 26.71 -8.78 2.23
N GLN A 6 27.80 -8.58 2.96
CA GLN A 6 28.17 -7.24 3.43
C GLN A 6 28.62 -6.33 2.28
N GLN A 7 29.36 -6.88 1.33
CA GLN A 7 29.79 -6.14 0.15
C GLN A 7 28.59 -5.71 -0.69
N THR A 8 27.71 -6.64 -1.08
CA THR A 8 26.48 -6.34 -1.84
C THR A 8 25.61 -5.30 -1.13
N ARG A 9 25.50 -5.39 0.21
CA ARG A 9 24.77 -4.39 1.00
C ARG A 9 25.40 -3.00 0.91
N ARG A 10 26.75 -2.91 0.95
CA ARG A 10 27.47 -1.63 0.82
C ARG A 10 27.25 -1.03 -0.56
N GLU A 11 27.38 -1.84 -1.60
CA GLU A 11 27.18 -1.43 -2.99
C GLU A 11 25.76 -0.94 -3.23
N LEU A 12 24.72 -1.69 -2.76
CA LEU A 12 23.33 -1.27 -2.83
C LEU A 12 23.11 0.08 -2.14
N LEU A 13 23.67 0.27 -0.95
CA LEU A 13 23.54 1.52 -0.21
C LEU A 13 24.28 2.69 -0.87
N ALA A 14 25.44 2.43 -1.46
CA ALA A 14 26.19 3.44 -2.21
C ALA A 14 25.41 3.89 -3.45
N GLU A 15 24.85 2.94 -4.19
CA GLU A 15 24.02 3.22 -5.36
C GLU A 15 22.74 3.98 -4.99
N SER A 16 22.04 3.53 -3.94
CA SER A 16 20.78 4.13 -3.51
C SER A 16 20.90 5.59 -3.07
N ARG A 17 22.07 6.01 -2.57
CA ARG A 17 22.34 7.40 -2.17
C ARG A 17 22.32 8.38 -3.33
N LYS A 18 22.54 7.91 -4.57
CA LYS A 18 22.50 8.75 -5.78
C LYS A 18 21.08 9.25 -6.09
N TYR A 19 20.05 8.59 -5.55
CA TYR A 19 18.65 8.90 -5.82
C TYR A 19 18.03 9.68 -4.65
N GLN A 20 17.61 10.92 -4.92
CA GLN A 20 16.96 11.78 -3.93
C GLN A 20 15.70 11.13 -3.32
N VAL A 21 14.94 10.39 -4.13
CA VAL A 21 13.75 9.63 -3.69
C VAL A 21 14.04 8.65 -2.56
N THR A 22 15.26 8.09 -2.49
CA THR A 22 15.65 7.21 -1.38
C THR A 22 15.67 7.95 -0.05
N ASN A 23 16.12 9.21 -0.05
CA ASN A 23 16.12 10.04 1.17
C ASN A 23 14.70 10.40 1.58
N GLN A 24 13.81 10.68 0.65
CA GLN A 24 12.39 10.91 0.91
C GLN A 24 11.72 9.67 1.51
N LEU A 25 11.95 8.48 0.93
CA LEU A 25 11.42 7.22 1.44
C LEU A 25 11.91 6.85 2.84
N ARG A 26 13.11 7.29 3.22
CA ARG A 26 13.65 7.08 4.59
C ARG A 26 12.94 7.90 5.65
N GLN A 27 12.17 8.92 5.27
CA GLN A 27 11.32 9.66 6.20
C GLN A 27 10.10 8.85 6.65
N ILE A 28 9.73 7.80 5.91
CA ILE A 28 8.68 6.86 6.33
C ILE A 28 9.17 6.13 7.59
N PRO A 29 8.41 6.17 8.69
CA PRO A 29 8.78 5.48 9.90
C PRO A 29 9.05 3.99 9.63
N TYR A 30 10.14 3.49 10.21
CA TYR A 30 10.57 2.08 10.08
C TYR A 30 11.02 1.65 8.67
N VAL A 31 11.10 2.55 7.71
CA VAL A 31 11.73 2.32 6.41
C VAL A 31 13.20 2.71 6.48
N GLY A 32 14.06 1.74 6.79
CA GLY A 32 15.51 1.93 6.79
C GLY A 32 16.08 2.00 5.36
N PRO A 33 17.38 2.33 5.22
CA PRO A 33 18.00 2.58 3.92
C PRO A 33 17.92 1.39 2.95
N ILE A 34 17.97 0.15 3.44
CA ILE A 34 17.83 -1.04 2.59
C ILE A 34 16.41 -1.17 2.06
N ARG A 35 15.40 -0.98 2.91
CA ARG A 35 14.00 -1.02 2.49
C ARG A 35 13.68 0.10 1.50
N ALA A 36 14.23 1.30 1.72
CA ALA A 36 14.08 2.41 0.79
C ALA A 36 14.69 2.09 -0.58
N ALA A 37 15.90 1.53 -0.62
CA ALA A 37 16.54 1.10 -1.86
C ALA A 37 15.73 0.02 -2.60
N LEU A 38 15.20 -0.97 -1.87
CA LEU A 38 14.33 -2.00 -2.44
C LEU A 38 13.02 -1.42 -2.97
N LEU A 39 12.41 -0.46 -2.27
CA LEU A 39 11.20 0.23 -2.77
C LEU A 39 11.47 0.90 -4.11
N VAL A 40 12.60 1.63 -4.23
CA VAL A 40 12.99 2.27 -5.49
C VAL A 40 13.18 1.22 -6.60
N ALA A 41 13.88 0.13 -6.31
CA ALA A 41 14.14 -0.92 -7.29
C ALA A 41 12.86 -1.64 -7.76
N LEU A 42 11.90 -1.89 -6.85
CA LEU A 42 10.67 -2.61 -7.15
C LEU A 42 9.57 -1.73 -7.79
N ILE A 43 9.49 -0.48 -7.37
CA ILE A 43 8.50 0.47 -7.88
C ILE A 43 9.02 1.17 -9.14
N GLN A 44 10.34 1.45 -9.22
CA GLN A 44 11.04 2.18 -10.27
C GLN A 44 10.55 3.62 -10.40
N THR A 45 9.33 3.83 -10.86
CA THR A 45 8.70 5.15 -10.97
C THR A 45 7.26 5.12 -10.47
N PRO A 46 6.84 6.12 -9.66
CA PRO A 46 5.47 6.22 -9.19
C PRO A 46 4.47 6.50 -10.32
N HIS A 47 4.92 7.12 -11.42
CA HIS A 47 4.09 7.39 -12.61
C HIS A 47 3.52 6.14 -13.27
N ARG A 48 4.10 4.98 -12.98
CA ARG A 48 3.61 3.67 -13.42
C ARG A 48 2.19 3.37 -12.92
N PHE A 49 1.80 3.96 -11.79
CA PHE A 49 0.51 3.73 -11.15
C PHE A 49 -0.36 4.99 -11.25
N ARG A 50 -1.42 4.96 -12.05
CA ARG A 50 -2.36 6.07 -12.19
C ARG A 50 -3.23 6.30 -10.95
N THR A 51 -3.43 5.26 -10.14
CA THR A 51 -4.27 5.30 -8.94
C THR A 51 -3.65 4.49 -7.80
N LYS A 52 -3.99 4.88 -6.56
CA LYS A 52 -3.60 4.12 -5.36
C LYS A 52 -4.03 2.65 -5.41
N ARG A 53 -5.18 2.35 -6.05
CA ARG A 53 -5.67 0.97 -6.20
C ARG A 53 -4.74 0.12 -7.07
N GLN A 54 -4.13 0.69 -8.10
CA GLN A 54 -3.15 -0.02 -8.94
C GLN A 54 -1.89 -0.38 -8.14
N LEU A 55 -1.37 0.55 -7.31
CA LEU A 55 -0.25 0.23 -6.42
C LEU A 55 -0.63 -0.87 -5.42
N TRP A 56 -1.82 -0.78 -4.80
CA TRP A 56 -2.29 -1.82 -3.89
C TRP A 56 -2.47 -3.17 -4.59
N ALA A 57 -3.00 -3.19 -5.82
CA ALA A 57 -3.13 -4.41 -6.61
C ALA A 57 -1.75 -5.00 -6.92
N TYR A 58 -0.82 -4.19 -7.40
CA TYR A 58 0.54 -4.60 -7.71
C TYR A 58 1.30 -5.12 -6.47
N SER A 59 1.09 -4.51 -5.31
CA SER A 59 1.70 -4.92 -4.03
C SER A 59 0.92 -6.00 -3.28
N GLY A 60 -0.20 -6.50 -3.81
CA GLY A 60 -1.04 -7.51 -3.17
C GLY A 60 -1.77 -7.04 -1.91
N LEU A 61 -1.97 -5.73 -1.79
CA LEU A 61 -2.71 -5.10 -0.68
C LEU A 61 -4.16 -4.77 -1.07
N ALA A 62 -4.53 -4.94 -2.35
CA ALA A 62 -5.89 -4.73 -2.80
C ALA A 62 -6.80 -5.89 -2.42
N LEU A 63 -8.02 -5.54 -1.99
CA LEU A 63 -9.10 -6.50 -1.83
C LEU A 63 -9.79 -6.71 -3.17
N GLU A 64 -9.80 -7.94 -3.65
CA GLU A 64 -10.55 -8.35 -4.82
C GLU A 64 -11.82 -9.07 -4.41
N THR A 65 -12.90 -8.75 -5.09
CA THR A 65 -14.15 -9.50 -4.99
C THR A 65 -14.33 -10.25 -6.30
N ARG A 66 -14.20 -11.56 -6.26
CA ARG A 66 -14.51 -12.42 -7.40
C ARG A 66 -15.98 -12.82 -7.28
N VAL A 67 -16.76 -12.42 -8.27
CA VAL A 67 -18.18 -12.75 -8.33
C VAL A 67 -18.34 -13.75 -9.47
N SER A 68 -18.68 -15.00 -9.17
CA SER A 68 -19.14 -15.93 -10.19
C SER A 68 -20.66 -15.79 -10.31
N ALA A 69 -21.11 -15.39 -11.51
CA ALA A 69 -22.52 -15.41 -11.84
C ALA A 69 -22.86 -16.81 -12.31
N GLU A 70 -23.53 -17.60 -11.48
CA GLU A 70 -24.10 -18.85 -11.91
C GLU A 70 -25.44 -18.60 -12.64
N TYR A 71 -25.61 -19.26 -13.77
CA TYR A 71 -26.90 -19.32 -14.45
C TYR A 71 -27.56 -20.64 -14.09
N CYS A 72 -28.83 -20.58 -13.68
CA CYS A 72 -29.65 -21.75 -13.39
C CYS A 72 -30.82 -21.85 -14.39
N TYR A 73 -31.16 -23.06 -14.76
CA TYR A 73 -32.34 -23.33 -15.55
C TYR A 73 -33.59 -23.30 -14.67
N VAL A 74 -34.48 -22.33 -14.92
CA VAL A 74 -35.76 -22.23 -14.22
C VAL A 74 -36.86 -22.22 -15.27
N LYS A 75 -37.72 -23.23 -15.24
CA LYS A 75 -38.86 -23.39 -16.17
C LYS A 75 -38.44 -23.32 -17.64
N GLY A 76 -37.35 -24.01 -18.01
CA GLY A 76 -36.86 -24.07 -19.39
C GLY A 76 -36.11 -22.80 -19.86
N GLN A 77 -35.94 -21.80 -19.03
CA GLN A 77 -35.20 -20.57 -19.34
C GLN A 77 -33.95 -20.45 -18.50
N LEU A 78 -32.86 -20.01 -19.13
CA LEU A 78 -31.60 -19.70 -18.45
C LEU A 78 -31.76 -18.38 -17.72
N ARG A 79 -31.77 -18.42 -16.40
CA ARG A 79 -31.84 -17.21 -15.54
C ARG A 79 -30.59 -17.08 -14.69
N ARG A 80 -30.14 -15.85 -14.52
CA ARG A 80 -29.03 -15.55 -13.63
C ARG A 80 -29.43 -15.86 -12.19
N SER A 81 -28.64 -16.68 -11.50
CA SER A 81 -28.87 -16.98 -10.08
C SER A 81 -28.82 -15.69 -9.23
N LYS A 82 -29.78 -15.53 -8.32
CA LYS A 82 -29.74 -14.44 -7.33
C LYS A 82 -28.69 -14.67 -6.24
N LYS A 83 -28.18 -15.89 -6.09
CA LYS A 83 -27.05 -16.21 -5.21
C LYS A 83 -25.75 -15.89 -5.91
N LEU A 84 -25.23 -14.70 -5.67
CA LEU A 84 -23.89 -14.34 -6.06
C LEU A 84 -22.91 -14.98 -5.06
N LEU A 85 -22.16 -15.98 -5.49
CA LEU A 85 -21.01 -16.46 -4.73
C LEU A 85 -19.90 -15.42 -4.88
N SER A 86 -19.78 -14.52 -3.91
CA SER A 86 -18.72 -13.55 -3.88
C SER A 86 -17.60 -14.03 -2.96
N ILE A 87 -16.45 -14.33 -3.53
CA ILE A 87 -15.23 -14.59 -2.74
C ILE A 87 -14.46 -13.29 -2.65
N ARG A 88 -14.37 -12.75 -1.46
CA ARG A 88 -13.57 -11.56 -1.17
C ARG A 88 -12.23 -11.98 -0.57
N GLY A 89 -11.14 -11.59 -1.19
CA GLY A 89 -9.80 -11.91 -0.72
C GLY A 89 -8.76 -10.92 -1.22
N LEU A 90 -7.51 -11.11 -0.80
CA LEU A 90 -6.40 -10.35 -1.34
C LEU A 90 -6.04 -10.86 -2.74
N ASN A 91 -5.60 -9.96 -3.62
CA ASN A 91 -5.05 -10.31 -4.91
C ASN A 91 -3.89 -11.30 -4.73
N LYS A 92 -3.95 -12.42 -5.46
CA LYS A 92 -2.92 -13.47 -5.44
C LYS A 92 -1.81 -13.21 -6.45
N ASP A 93 -2.13 -12.52 -7.55
CA ASP A 93 -1.19 -12.16 -8.60
C ASP A 93 -0.59 -10.78 -8.31
N HIS A 94 0.53 -10.77 -7.60
CA HIS A 94 1.17 -9.54 -7.11
C HIS A 94 2.68 -9.70 -6.92
N ASN A 95 3.38 -8.59 -6.72
CA ASN A 95 4.80 -8.60 -6.37
C ASN A 95 4.99 -9.02 -4.90
N HIS A 96 5.48 -10.25 -4.70
CA HIS A 96 5.66 -10.83 -3.36
C HIS A 96 6.68 -10.08 -2.50
N ASP A 97 7.77 -9.57 -3.11
CA ASP A 97 8.82 -8.85 -2.39
C ASP A 97 8.31 -7.53 -1.85
N LEU A 98 7.54 -6.79 -2.68
CA LEU A 98 6.93 -5.54 -2.30
C LEU A 98 5.90 -5.73 -1.18
N LYS A 99 5.07 -6.77 -1.27
CA LYS A 99 4.14 -7.15 -0.20
C LYS A 99 4.88 -7.50 1.09
N GLY A 100 5.93 -8.31 1.00
CA GLY A 100 6.76 -8.69 2.13
C GLY A 100 7.38 -7.46 2.82
N LEU A 101 7.82 -6.49 2.03
CA LEU A 101 8.38 -5.25 2.54
C LEU A 101 7.33 -4.43 3.33
N PHE A 102 6.16 -4.16 2.75
CA PHE A 102 5.10 -3.42 3.45
C PHE A 102 4.62 -4.15 4.71
N LYS A 103 4.45 -5.47 4.63
CA LYS A 103 4.11 -6.29 5.79
C LYS A 103 5.14 -6.18 6.91
N ALA A 104 6.45 -6.22 6.58
CA ALA A 104 7.51 -6.11 7.56
C ALA A 104 7.56 -4.72 8.23
N VAL A 105 7.31 -3.65 7.45
CA VAL A 105 7.21 -2.28 7.97
C VAL A 105 6.00 -2.15 8.90
N ALA A 106 4.82 -2.59 8.47
CA ALA A 106 3.59 -2.52 9.25
C ALA A 106 3.67 -3.34 10.55
N THR A 107 4.28 -4.52 10.51
CA THR A 107 4.51 -5.34 11.71
C THR A 107 5.40 -4.61 12.71
N THR A 108 6.46 -3.94 12.25
CA THR A 108 7.34 -3.16 13.12
C THR A 108 6.61 -1.93 13.67
N ALA A 109 5.84 -1.24 12.81
CA ALA A 109 5.09 -0.04 13.16
C ALA A 109 3.95 -0.32 14.16
N SER A 110 3.28 -1.46 14.05
CA SER A 110 2.21 -1.85 14.99
C SER A 110 2.74 -2.21 16.38
N ALA A 111 4.01 -2.60 16.51
CA ALA A 111 4.63 -3.03 17.75
C ALA A 111 5.40 -1.92 18.49
N ARG A 112 5.74 -0.82 17.81
CA ARG A 112 6.57 0.25 18.39
C ARG A 112 5.78 1.53 18.56
N PRO A 113 5.99 2.28 19.68
CA PRO A 113 5.29 3.54 19.94
C PRO A 113 5.53 4.56 18.81
N GLY A 114 4.44 5.25 18.43
CA GLY A 114 4.45 6.28 17.39
C GLY A 114 3.10 6.39 16.69
N SER A 115 2.96 7.37 15.82
CA SER A 115 1.71 7.70 15.12
C SER A 115 1.09 6.52 14.34
N LEU A 116 1.92 5.65 13.77
CA LEU A 116 1.44 4.45 13.06
C LEU A 116 0.87 3.38 14.00
N GLN A 117 1.44 3.27 15.22
CA GLN A 117 0.88 2.41 16.26
C GLN A 117 -0.47 2.94 16.75
N GLU A 118 -0.56 4.25 16.99
CA GLU A 118 -1.81 4.89 17.39
C GLU A 118 -2.91 4.68 16.36
N PHE A 119 -2.59 4.80 15.06
CA PHE A 119 -3.51 4.49 13.97
C PHE A 119 -3.97 3.02 14.01
N TYR A 120 -3.04 2.09 14.25
CA TYR A 120 -3.35 0.67 14.38
C TYR A 120 -4.27 0.40 15.57
N GLN A 121 -3.95 0.97 16.75
CA GLN A 121 -4.75 0.84 17.97
C GLN A 121 -6.15 1.46 17.80
N ALA A 122 -6.24 2.63 17.19
CA ALA A 122 -7.54 3.26 16.87
C ALA A 122 -8.41 2.39 15.95
N SER A 123 -7.79 1.65 15.02
CA SER A 123 -8.50 0.70 14.16
C SER A 123 -9.02 -0.50 14.95
N LEU A 124 -8.24 -1.00 15.93
CA LEU A 124 -8.66 -2.08 16.83
C LEU A 124 -9.79 -1.62 17.75
N ALA A 125 -9.71 -0.41 18.30
CA ALA A 125 -10.74 0.17 19.15
C ALA A 125 -12.10 0.32 18.44
N LYS A 126 -12.09 0.49 17.10
CA LYS A 126 -13.29 0.47 16.24
C LYS A 126 -13.84 -0.94 15.98
N GLY A 127 -13.29 -1.99 16.61
CA GLY A 127 -13.71 -3.37 16.42
C GLY A 127 -13.15 -4.05 15.16
N THR A 128 -12.18 -3.45 14.46
CA THR A 128 -11.57 -4.05 13.29
C THR A 128 -10.70 -5.24 13.71
N LYS A 129 -10.83 -6.38 13.01
CA LYS A 129 -9.99 -7.55 13.27
C LYS A 129 -8.51 -7.21 13.11
N PRO A 130 -7.58 -7.74 13.96
CA PRO A 130 -6.17 -7.39 13.93
C PRO A 130 -5.49 -7.57 12.55
N THR A 131 -5.89 -8.60 11.81
CA THR A 131 -5.39 -8.86 10.45
C THR A 131 -5.80 -7.77 9.48
N MET A 132 -7.05 -7.30 9.57
CA MET A 132 -7.57 -6.23 8.72
C MET A 132 -7.02 -4.86 9.12
N ALA A 133 -6.87 -4.61 10.42
CA ALA A 133 -6.23 -3.38 10.92
C ALA A 133 -4.78 -3.29 10.43
N ARG A 134 -4.06 -4.42 10.42
CA ARG A 134 -2.70 -4.47 9.87
C ARG A 134 -2.67 -4.24 8.37
N LEU A 135 -3.58 -4.83 7.60
CA LEU A 135 -3.71 -4.59 6.16
C LEU A 135 -3.98 -3.11 5.87
N THR A 136 -4.87 -2.47 6.64
CA THR A 136 -5.14 -1.04 6.51
C THR A 136 -3.89 -0.20 6.79
N LEU A 137 -3.08 -0.61 7.78
CA LEU A 137 -1.80 0.03 8.07
C LEU A 137 -0.79 -0.17 6.91
N GLU A 138 -0.72 -1.36 6.32
CA GLU A 138 0.12 -1.64 5.13
C GLU A 138 -0.29 -0.75 3.95
N GLN A 139 -1.58 -0.61 3.69
CA GLN A 139 -2.14 0.27 2.66
C GLN A 139 -1.83 1.74 2.93
N ALA A 140 -1.90 2.15 4.19
CA ALA A 140 -1.55 3.51 4.62
C ALA A 140 -0.06 3.79 4.40
N ILE A 141 0.83 2.89 4.81
CA ILE A 141 2.28 3.01 4.60
C ILE A 141 2.64 3.08 3.12
N ALA A 142 1.97 2.29 2.26
CA ALA A 142 2.20 2.31 0.82
C ALA A 142 1.86 3.67 0.17
N LEU A 143 1.05 4.49 0.82
CA LEU A 143 0.65 5.82 0.36
C LEU A 143 1.37 6.96 1.10
N PHE A 144 2.36 6.66 1.94
CA PHE A 144 3.02 7.67 2.76
C PHE A 144 3.70 8.75 1.93
N ASN A 145 3.34 10.03 2.20
CA ASN A 145 4.02 11.21 1.67
C ASN A 145 4.69 11.98 2.81
N PRO A 146 5.99 12.14 2.80
CA PRO A 146 6.69 12.87 3.83
C PRO A 146 6.36 14.36 3.90
N GLU A 147 5.89 14.97 2.80
CA GLU A 147 5.61 16.41 2.75
C GLU A 147 4.24 16.78 3.32
N GLU A 148 3.38 15.82 3.48
CA GLU A 148 2.00 16.04 3.89
C GLU A 148 1.52 15.02 4.94
N ASN A 149 1.82 15.24 6.20
CA ASN A 149 1.48 14.33 7.30
C ASN A 149 -0.04 14.26 7.69
N ILE A 150 -0.93 13.64 6.88
CA ILE A 150 -2.35 13.46 7.26
C ILE A 150 -2.82 12.00 7.07
N PHE A 151 -3.47 11.42 8.09
CA PHE A 151 -4.20 10.16 8.00
C PHE A 151 -5.56 10.32 7.29
N PRO A 152 -6.14 9.23 6.72
CA PRO A 152 -7.44 9.29 6.06
C PRO A 152 -8.62 9.72 6.96
N ASP A 153 -8.43 9.80 8.27
CA ASP A 153 -9.41 10.23 9.26
C ASP A 153 -9.28 11.72 9.66
N GLY A 154 -8.50 12.51 8.90
CA GLY A 154 -8.31 13.94 9.14
C GLY A 154 -7.22 14.29 10.15
N ARG A 155 -6.59 13.30 10.79
CA ARG A 155 -5.39 13.51 11.60
C ARG A 155 -4.20 13.77 10.68
N LYS A 156 -3.43 14.81 10.98
CA LYS A 156 -2.31 15.26 10.15
C LYS A 156 -1.15 14.26 10.18
N VAL A 157 -1.19 13.25 9.32
CA VAL A 157 -0.03 12.54 8.79
C VAL A 157 -0.32 12.32 7.32
N LYS A 158 0.16 13.20 6.47
CA LYS A 158 -0.06 13.11 5.02
C LYS A 158 0.69 11.92 4.42
N LEU A 159 -0.03 11.09 3.74
CA LEU A 159 0.36 9.87 3.10
C LEU A 159 0.24 10.03 1.59
N GLY A 160 1.31 10.27 0.89
CA GLY A 160 1.20 10.35 -0.56
C GLY A 160 2.50 10.27 -1.31
N PHE A 161 2.85 9.07 -1.68
CA PHE A 161 3.70 8.85 -2.85
C PHE A 161 3.05 9.42 -4.13
N PHE A 162 1.74 9.76 -4.07
CA PHE A 162 0.90 10.12 -5.21
C PHE A 162 0.51 11.60 -5.28
N ASN A 163 0.65 12.40 -4.22
CA ASN A 163 0.12 13.77 -4.25
C ASN A 163 0.99 14.79 -5.00
N ASN A 164 2.28 14.55 -5.14
CA ASN A 164 3.14 15.50 -5.88
C ASN A 164 3.16 15.27 -7.39
N TYR A 165 2.63 14.14 -7.87
CA TYR A 165 2.64 13.82 -9.30
C TYR A 165 1.26 13.90 -9.97
N GLY A 166 0.19 14.15 -9.21
CA GLY A 166 -1.18 14.25 -9.71
C GLY A 166 -1.75 15.67 -9.82
N ARG A 167 -1.01 16.72 -9.44
CA ARG A 167 -1.53 18.10 -9.43
C ARG A 167 -1.33 18.89 -10.71
N GLU A 168 -0.69 18.36 -11.71
CA GLU A 168 -0.60 19.04 -13.02
C GLU A 168 -1.72 18.66 -14.02
N ALA A 169 -2.66 17.84 -13.63
CA ALA A 169 -3.82 17.50 -14.45
C ALA A 169 -5.12 17.85 -13.73
N GLY A 170 -5.55 19.13 -13.85
CA GLY A 170 -6.95 19.52 -13.65
C GLY A 170 -7.30 20.08 -12.29
N THR A 171 -7.11 21.35 -12.10
CA THR A 171 -8.03 22.22 -11.35
C THR A 171 -9.45 21.97 -11.83
N LEU A 172 -10.24 21.22 -11.07
CA LEU A 172 -11.68 21.34 -11.09
C LEU A 172 -12.08 22.09 -9.83
N SER A 173 -12.30 23.37 -9.99
CA SER A 173 -13.02 24.28 -9.10
C SER A 173 -14.35 23.62 -8.73
N ALA A 174 -14.50 23.34 -7.44
CA ALA A 174 -15.81 23.14 -6.84
C ALA A 174 -16.34 24.53 -6.43
N GLU A 175 -16.88 25.24 -7.40
CA GLU A 175 -17.87 26.30 -7.19
C GLU A 175 -19.07 25.96 -8.05
N THR A 176 -20.25 26.03 -7.40
CA THR A 176 -21.61 25.97 -7.92
C THR A 176 -22.34 24.62 -7.75
N LEU A 177 -23.01 24.44 -6.71
CA LEU A 177 -24.46 24.42 -6.41
C LEU A 177 -24.72 23.70 -5.09
#